data_c18bfbc8b3d8544b643c96d497f229bb
#
_entry.id   c18bfbc8b3d8544b643c96d497f229bb
#
_cell.length_a   1.000
_cell.length_b   1.000
_cell.length_c   1.000
_cell.angle_alpha   90.00
_cell.angle_beta   90.00
_cell.angle_gamma   90.00
#
_symmetry.space_group_name_H-M   'P 1'
#
loop_
_entity.id
_entity.type
_entity.pdbx_description
1 polymer ?
#
loop_
_entity_poly.entity_id
_entity_poly.type
_entity_poly.pdbx_seq_one_letter_code
_entity_poly.pdbx_strand_id
1 'polypeptide(L)'
;GVAKALIYVNTELENEKKLFDEHLNLFANVQLFKENDVEPIDMIRFYPQLLAHQIISMVLAEKLITFKDMAILKNAYCFKDIEGSDVSTLIDHLCKEGFLSVRGGEIRIGSKGAALFGGSGAGEFVSVFDAGRSYTVQYNNIEVGQIHYATLSSQQKLEGGEFAQRFILAGRAWKVVESDPFKRILKVVPAQKGAKPMWLGKGGDIAERFASAAARFVLNPEFPENIKVDQGVYDALLNTIDHVRTTVDEERGYAVVEIRRKRSIDYEIYTYSGEIKNMLYSLLIPEFFESVKGAKYDWKRIRFKSSLAVDCDDFFIWLADVEKKEFEEKLIEKLKEDSKKIGEILFQDRFADLVGEDLLSQTYVNILWKLLRK
;
A
#
# COMPACT_ATOMS: atom_id res chain seq x y z
N GLY A 1 -30.54 -20.68 6.07
CA GLY A 1 -29.56 -21.62 6.65
C GLY A 1 -28.51 -20.86 7.42
N VAL A 2 -27.99 -21.41 8.53
CA VAL A 2 -26.91 -20.82 9.31
C VAL A 2 -25.59 -21.21 8.65
N ALA A 3 -24.79 -20.22 8.25
CA ALA A 3 -23.44 -20.48 7.77
C ALA A 3 -22.56 -20.90 8.95
N LYS A 4 -21.75 -21.95 8.75
CA LYS A 4 -20.73 -22.39 9.72
C LYS A 4 -19.35 -22.12 9.11
N ALA A 5 -18.48 -21.45 9.85
CA ALA A 5 -17.09 -21.25 9.51
C ALA A 5 -16.19 -21.94 10.52
N LEU A 6 -15.09 -22.50 10.07
CA LEU A 6 -14.03 -23.06 10.89
C LEU A 6 -12.77 -22.24 10.67
N ILE A 7 -12.24 -21.67 11.75
CA ILE A 7 -11.02 -20.85 11.71
C ILE A 7 -9.90 -21.65 12.39
N TYR A 8 -8.83 -21.90 11.68
CA TYR A 8 -7.63 -22.52 12.24
C TYR A 8 -6.68 -21.43 12.72
N VAL A 9 -6.19 -21.58 13.94
CA VAL A 9 -5.24 -20.65 14.56
C VAL A 9 -3.95 -21.40 14.84
N ASN A 10 -2.82 -20.84 14.44
CA ASN A 10 -1.53 -21.34 14.83
C ASN A 10 -1.30 -21.04 16.31
N THR A 11 -0.92 -22.05 17.08
CA THR A 11 -0.58 -21.90 18.51
C THR A 11 0.92 -21.95 18.77
N GLU A 12 1.68 -22.43 17.78
CA GLU A 12 3.15 -22.54 17.84
C GLU A 12 3.75 -22.10 16.52
N LEU A 13 4.64 -21.11 16.56
CA LEU A 13 5.46 -20.69 15.43
C LEU A 13 6.91 -20.53 15.92
N GLU A 14 7.87 -20.82 15.06
CA GLU A 14 9.31 -20.60 15.32
C GLU A 14 9.64 -19.13 15.65
N ASN A 15 8.75 -18.20 15.34
CA ASN A 15 8.90 -16.77 15.56
C ASN A 15 7.69 -16.21 16.31
N GLU A 16 7.82 -16.00 17.63
CA GLU A 16 6.78 -15.45 18.52
C GLU A 16 6.17 -14.14 18.00
N LYS A 17 7.01 -13.26 17.47
CA LYS A 17 6.52 -11.98 16.92
C LYS A 17 5.54 -12.18 15.77
N LYS A 18 5.82 -13.14 14.90
CA LYS A 18 4.92 -13.45 13.77
C LYS A 18 3.64 -14.11 14.26
N LEU A 19 3.73 -14.93 15.30
CA LEU A 19 2.58 -15.53 15.97
C LEU A 19 1.67 -14.45 16.56
N PHE A 20 2.24 -13.48 17.29
CA PHE A 20 1.46 -12.41 17.88
C PHE A 20 0.80 -11.51 16.81
N ASP A 21 1.46 -11.27 15.69
CA ASP A 21 0.87 -10.52 14.57
C ASP A 21 -0.32 -11.28 13.95
N GLU A 22 -0.26 -12.61 13.83
CA GLU A 22 -1.37 -13.43 13.34
C GLU A 22 -2.54 -13.43 14.34
N HIS A 23 -2.27 -13.51 15.64
CA HIS A 23 -3.30 -13.43 16.69
C HIS A 23 -3.95 -12.04 16.73
N LEU A 24 -3.19 -10.96 16.59
CA LEU A 24 -3.74 -9.60 16.52
C LEU A 24 -4.68 -9.41 15.32
N ASN A 25 -4.36 -10.02 14.17
CA ASN A 25 -5.26 -10.03 13.02
C ASN A 25 -6.58 -10.77 13.33
N LEU A 26 -6.51 -11.89 14.06
CA LEU A 26 -7.70 -12.60 14.51
C LEU A 26 -8.53 -11.73 15.47
N PHE A 27 -7.88 -11.08 16.43
CA PHE A 27 -8.54 -10.21 17.41
C PHE A 27 -9.28 -9.05 16.73
N ALA A 28 -8.65 -8.41 15.74
CA ALA A 28 -9.30 -7.36 14.95
C ALA A 28 -10.57 -7.87 14.27
N ASN A 29 -10.49 -9.02 13.60
CA ASN A 29 -11.64 -9.62 12.92
C ASN A 29 -12.76 -10.00 13.89
N VAL A 30 -12.44 -10.57 15.05
CA VAL A 30 -13.44 -10.91 16.09
C VAL A 30 -14.10 -9.65 16.64
N GLN A 31 -13.31 -8.60 16.89
CA GLN A 31 -13.85 -7.33 17.40
C GLN A 31 -14.79 -6.66 16.38
N LEU A 32 -14.37 -6.57 15.12
CA LEU A 32 -15.21 -6.00 14.06
C LEU A 32 -16.49 -6.82 13.85
N PHE A 33 -16.40 -8.15 13.97
CA PHE A 33 -17.58 -9.02 13.91
C PHE A 33 -18.54 -8.74 15.07
N LYS A 34 -18.02 -8.58 16.31
CA LYS A 34 -18.85 -8.19 17.50
C LYS A 34 -19.55 -6.86 17.28
N GLU A 35 -18.85 -5.90 16.71
CA GLU A 35 -19.35 -4.54 16.45
C GLU A 35 -20.28 -4.48 15.23
N ASN A 36 -20.45 -5.59 14.52
CA ASN A 36 -21.19 -5.65 13.24
C ASN A 36 -20.67 -4.63 12.23
N ASP A 37 -19.35 -4.44 12.25
CA ASP A 37 -18.63 -3.43 11.50
C ASP A 37 -17.88 -4.04 10.31
N VAL A 38 -18.01 -3.38 9.16
CA VAL A 38 -17.33 -3.75 7.93
C VAL A 38 -16.57 -2.53 7.45
N GLU A 39 -15.33 -2.72 7.04
CA GLU A 39 -14.53 -1.64 6.49
C GLU A 39 -15.23 -1.01 5.28
N PRO A 40 -15.52 0.31 5.32
CA PRO A 40 -16.13 0.98 4.19
C PRO A 40 -15.12 1.07 3.04
N ILE A 41 -15.61 0.97 1.82
CA ILE A 41 -14.79 1.30 0.65
C ILE A 41 -14.63 2.82 0.63
N ASP A 42 -13.46 3.32 1.00
CA ASP A 42 -13.11 4.75 0.87
C ASP A 42 -12.97 5.09 -0.61
N MET A 43 -13.96 5.78 -1.15
CA MET A 43 -13.95 6.21 -2.56
C MET A 43 -13.15 7.50 -2.71
N ILE A 44 -12.04 7.40 -3.43
CA ILE A 44 -11.17 8.54 -3.75
C ILE A 44 -11.92 9.50 -4.68
N ARG A 45 -11.96 10.79 -4.33
CA ARG A 45 -12.64 11.85 -5.10
C ARG A 45 -11.67 12.78 -5.85
N PHE A 46 -10.39 12.63 -5.60
CA PHE A 46 -9.30 13.36 -6.26
C PHE A 46 -8.26 12.34 -6.75
N TYR A 47 -8.34 11.98 -8.03
CA TYR A 47 -7.47 10.96 -8.61
C TYR A 47 -6.83 11.44 -9.91
N PRO A 48 -5.77 12.28 -9.84
CA PRO A 48 -5.18 12.93 -11.02
C PRO A 48 -4.52 11.95 -11.99
N GLN A 49 -3.99 10.81 -11.53
CA GLN A 49 -3.40 9.78 -12.40
C GLN A 49 -4.47 9.16 -13.31
N LEU A 50 -5.64 8.84 -12.74
CA LEU A 50 -6.77 8.35 -13.52
C LEU A 50 -7.28 9.42 -14.49
N LEU A 51 -7.28 10.71 -14.06
CA LEU A 51 -7.65 11.82 -14.94
C LEU A 51 -6.69 11.95 -16.12
N ALA A 52 -5.37 11.90 -15.88
CA ALA A 52 -4.36 11.92 -16.94
C ALA A 52 -4.58 10.78 -17.95
N HIS A 53 -4.81 9.56 -17.44
CA HIS A 53 -5.12 8.41 -18.27
C HIS A 53 -6.39 8.63 -19.09
N GLN A 54 -7.47 9.13 -18.49
CA GLN A 54 -8.74 9.35 -19.22
C GLN A 54 -8.59 10.44 -20.30
N ILE A 55 -7.89 11.53 -20.01
CA ILE A 55 -7.61 12.59 -21.00
C ILE A 55 -6.83 12.02 -22.19
N ILE A 56 -5.76 11.29 -21.95
CA ILE A 56 -4.96 10.66 -23.02
C ILE A 56 -5.82 9.65 -23.80
N SER A 57 -6.63 8.84 -23.13
CA SER A 57 -7.54 7.89 -23.77
C SER A 57 -8.54 8.57 -24.69
N MET A 58 -9.13 9.68 -24.26
CA MET A 58 -10.03 10.48 -25.10
C MET A 58 -9.32 11.03 -26.33
N VAL A 59 -8.09 11.57 -26.15
CA VAL A 59 -7.29 12.08 -27.28
C VAL A 59 -6.92 10.97 -28.26
N LEU A 60 -6.62 9.76 -27.78
CA LEU A 60 -6.31 8.63 -28.66
C LEU A 60 -7.55 8.15 -29.43
N ALA A 61 -8.73 8.13 -28.79
CA ALA A 61 -9.97 7.72 -29.41
C ALA A 61 -10.48 8.73 -30.47
N GLU A 62 -10.53 10.01 -30.10
CA GLU A 62 -11.12 11.08 -30.91
C GLU A 62 -10.09 11.80 -31.81
N LYS A 63 -8.79 11.52 -31.64
CA LYS A 63 -7.63 12.18 -32.29
C LYS A 63 -7.44 13.64 -31.89
N LEU A 64 -8.50 14.31 -31.46
CA LEU A 64 -8.53 15.70 -31.02
C LEU A 64 -9.67 15.88 -30.06
N ILE A 65 -9.40 16.56 -28.93
CA ILE A 65 -10.40 17.00 -27.96
C ILE A 65 -10.20 18.47 -27.60
N THR A 66 -11.20 19.07 -26.98
CA THR A 66 -11.14 20.42 -26.41
C THR A 66 -11.36 20.37 -24.89
N PHE A 67 -11.10 21.50 -24.20
CA PHE A 67 -11.42 21.61 -22.79
C PHE A 67 -12.91 21.35 -22.47
N LYS A 68 -13.82 21.64 -23.44
CA LYS A 68 -15.25 21.38 -23.27
C LYS A 68 -15.54 19.85 -23.23
N ASP A 69 -14.84 19.08 -24.04
CA ASP A 69 -15.06 17.62 -24.11
C ASP A 69 -14.67 16.94 -22.79
N MET A 70 -13.69 17.48 -22.09
CA MET A 70 -13.27 16.99 -20.77
C MET A 70 -14.29 17.25 -19.66
N ALA A 71 -15.26 18.14 -19.87
CA ALA A 71 -16.27 18.46 -18.85
C ALA A 71 -17.08 17.21 -18.43
N ILE A 72 -17.22 16.22 -19.30
CA ILE A 72 -17.88 14.95 -18.98
C ILE A 72 -17.18 14.19 -17.85
N LEU A 73 -15.85 14.33 -17.73
CA LEU A 73 -15.05 13.63 -16.71
C LEU A 73 -15.42 14.08 -15.30
N LYS A 74 -15.87 15.34 -15.11
CA LYS A 74 -16.34 15.85 -13.80
C LYS A 74 -17.57 15.13 -13.25
N ASN A 75 -18.29 14.39 -14.09
CA ASN A 75 -19.44 13.59 -13.64
C ASN A 75 -18.98 12.31 -12.90
N ALA A 76 -17.76 11.86 -13.11
CA ALA A 76 -17.22 10.71 -12.40
C ALA A 76 -16.90 11.05 -10.94
N TYR A 77 -17.24 10.15 -10.03
CA TYR A 77 -17.07 10.37 -8.60
C TYR A 77 -15.60 10.64 -8.21
N CYS A 78 -14.65 9.93 -8.83
CA CYS A 78 -13.22 10.07 -8.58
C CYS A 78 -12.61 11.41 -9.01
N PHE A 79 -13.38 12.26 -9.72
CA PHE A 79 -12.93 13.59 -10.18
C PHE A 79 -13.73 14.74 -9.57
N LYS A 80 -14.59 14.47 -8.61
CA LYS A 80 -15.47 15.51 -8.02
C LYS A 80 -14.75 16.63 -7.29
N ASP A 81 -13.60 16.30 -6.68
CA ASP A 81 -12.81 17.26 -5.92
C ASP A 81 -11.65 17.86 -6.77
N ILE A 82 -11.60 17.57 -8.08
CA ILE A 82 -10.63 18.16 -9.03
C ILE A 82 -11.14 19.50 -9.51
N GLU A 83 -10.33 20.53 -9.32
CA GLU A 83 -10.62 21.89 -9.77
C GLU A 83 -10.11 22.15 -11.21
N GLY A 84 -10.54 23.26 -11.83
CA GLY A 84 -10.08 23.65 -13.15
C GLY A 84 -8.58 23.97 -13.20
N SER A 85 -8.03 24.50 -12.12
CA SER A 85 -6.60 24.75 -11.92
C SER A 85 -5.78 23.46 -11.95
N ASP A 86 -6.28 22.38 -11.32
CA ASP A 86 -5.61 21.08 -11.31
C ASP A 86 -5.55 20.48 -12.71
N VAL A 87 -6.67 20.58 -13.46
CA VAL A 87 -6.75 20.15 -14.87
C VAL A 87 -5.75 20.91 -15.73
N SER A 88 -5.65 22.23 -15.56
CA SER A 88 -4.70 23.05 -16.30
C SER A 88 -3.25 22.68 -15.99
N THR A 89 -2.92 22.54 -14.72
CA THR A 89 -1.58 22.12 -14.26
C THR A 89 -1.22 20.75 -14.83
N LEU A 90 -2.15 19.79 -14.82
CA LEU A 90 -1.95 18.47 -15.39
C LEU A 90 -1.70 18.51 -16.90
N ILE A 91 -2.49 19.28 -17.65
CA ILE A 91 -2.32 19.42 -19.11
C ILE A 91 -0.99 20.10 -19.43
N ASP A 92 -0.61 21.14 -18.72
CA ASP A 92 0.66 21.83 -18.90
C ASP A 92 1.84 20.86 -18.66
N HIS A 93 1.77 20.04 -17.62
CA HIS A 93 2.75 18.99 -17.37
C HIS A 93 2.80 17.97 -18.52
N LEU A 94 1.66 17.45 -18.95
CA LEU A 94 1.59 16.47 -20.06
C LEU A 94 2.12 17.07 -21.39
N CYS A 95 1.92 18.36 -21.60
CA CYS A 95 2.48 19.06 -22.77
C CYS A 95 3.99 19.24 -22.65
N LYS A 96 4.50 19.66 -21.50
CA LYS A 96 5.92 19.82 -21.20
C LYS A 96 6.69 18.50 -21.40
N GLU A 97 6.11 17.40 -20.94
CA GLU A 97 6.66 16.06 -21.09
C GLU A 97 6.45 15.46 -22.49
N GLY A 98 5.74 16.13 -23.39
CA GLY A 98 5.51 15.70 -24.76
C GLY A 98 4.48 14.58 -24.93
N PHE A 99 3.66 14.31 -23.92
CA PHE A 99 2.53 13.37 -24.01
C PHE A 99 1.37 13.96 -24.79
N LEU A 100 1.11 15.24 -24.58
CA LEU A 100 0.07 16.01 -25.28
C LEU A 100 0.67 17.21 -26.01
N SER A 101 -0.11 17.85 -26.86
CA SER A 101 0.16 19.16 -27.46
C SER A 101 -1.13 19.96 -27.55
N VAL A 102 -1.07 21.24 -27.22
CA VAL A 102 -2.22 22.16 -27.30
C VAL A 102 -1.93 23.23 -28.34
N ARG A 103 -2.86 23.42 -29.30
CA ARG A 103 -2.78 24.46 -30.29
C ARG A 103 -4.19 25.00 -30.56
N GLY A 104 -4.39 26.32 -30.39
CA GLY A 104 -5.68 26.98 -30.67
C GLY A 104 -6.84 26.42 -29.81
N GLY A 105 -6.57 25.91 -28.61
CA GLY A 105 -7.56 25.28 -27.74
C GLY A 105 -7.87 23.82 -28.05
N GLU A 106 -7.22 23.24 -29.07
CA GLU A 106 -7.30 21.85 -29.43
C GLU A 106 -6.17 21.06 -28.73
N ILE A 107 -6.51 19.94 -28.12
CA ILE A 107 -5.60 19.04 -27.44
C ILE A 107 -5.44 17.78 -28.31
N ARG A 108 -4.20 17.46 -28.63
CA ARG A 108 -3.80 16.34 -29.47
C ARG A 108 -2.72 15.52 -28.79
N ILE A 109 -2.52 14.26 -29.25
CA ILE A 109 -1.41 13.44 -28.76
C ILE A 109 -0.07 14.09 -29.15
N GLY A 110 0.86 14.16 -28.20
CA GLY A 110 2.21 14.63 -28.40
C GLY A 110 3.14 13.53 -28.93
N SER A 111 4.38 13.88 -29.28
CA SER A 111 5.34 12.93 -29.87
C SER A 111 5.68 11.76 -28.95
N LYS A 112 5.91 12.02 -27.66
CA LYS A 112 6.16 10.98 -26.65
C LYS A 112 4.92 10.14 -26.42
N GLY A 113 3.74 10.76 -26.34
CA GLY A 113 2.47 10.04 -26.21
C GLY A 113 2.18 9.13 -27.40
N ALA A 114 2.43 9.61 -28.63
CA ALA A 114 2.27 8.80 -29.83
C ALA A 114 3.23 7.61 -29.87
N ALA A 115 4.47 7.79 -29.43
CA ALA A 115 5.47 6.72 -29.39
C ALA A 115 5.12 5.64 -28.34
N LEU A 116 4.60 6.03 -27.19
CA LEU A 116 4.31 5.11 -26.10
C LEU A 116 2.92 4.44 -26.20
N PHE A 117 1.91 5.20 -26.65
CA PHE A 117 0.51 4.77 -26.61
C PHE A 117 -0.10 4.58 -28.01
N GLY A 118 0.63 4.93 -29.09
CA GLY A 118 0.20 4.72 -30.45
C GLY A 118 0.50 3.31 -30.95
N GLY A 119 -0.28 2.82 -31.91
CA GLY A 119 -0.05 1.52 -32.55
C GLY A 119 -0.12 0.33 -31.59
N SER A 120 0.94 -0.49 -31.54
CA SER A 120 0.99 -1.67 -30.67
C SER A 120 1.03 -1.37 -29.16
N GLY A 121 1.39 -0.14 -28.78
CA GLY A 121 1.39 0.30 -27.38
C GLY A 121 -0.02 0.58 -26.82
N ALA A 122 -1.02 0.75 -27.69
CA ALA A 122 -2.41 1.04 -27.28
C ALA A 122 -3.01 -0.04 -26.36
N GLY A 123 -2.61 -1.31 -26.55
CA GLY A 123 -3.06 -2.42 -25.69
C GLY A 123 -2.57 -2.35 -24.25
N GLU A 124 -1.44 -1.72 -23.99
CA GLU A 124 -0.90 -1.55 -22.62
C GLU A 124 -1.53 -0.35 -21.88
N PHE A 125 -2.22 0.52 -22.62
CA PHE A 125 -2.86 1.73 -22.06
C PHE A 125 -4.31 1.49 -21.62
N VAL A 126 -4.81 0.27 -21.72
CA VAL A 126 -6.23 -0.06 -21.41
C VAL A 126 -6.53 0.00 -19.91
N SER A 127 -5.54 -0.16 -19.03
CA SER A 127 -5.75 -0.17 -17.58
C SER A 127 -4.74 0.69 -16.83
N VAL A 128 -5.22 1.54 -15.93
CA VAL A 128 -4.40 2.27 -14.95
C VAL A 128 -3.85 1.36 -13.85
N PHE A 129 -4.54 0.26 -13.57
CA PHE A 129 -4.12 -0.69 -12.55
C PHE A 129 -3.02 -1.58 -13.10
N ASP A 130 -1.92 -1.67 -12.37
CA ASP A 130 -0.90 -2.66 -12.67
C ASP A 130 -1.44 -4.04 -12.26
N ALA A 131 -2.01 -4.74 -13.24
CA ALA A 131 -2.44 -6.13 -13.05
C ALA A 131 -1.26 -7.07 -12.77
N GLY A 132 -0.05 -6.51 -12.60
CA GLY A 132 1.20 -7.23 -12.48
C GLY A 132 1.53 -7.99 -13.77
N ARG A 133 2.80 -7.99 -14.16
CA ARG A 133 3.27 -8.81 -15.29
C ARG A 133 3.25 -10.28 -14.87
N SER A 134 2.13 -10.96 -15.14
CA SER A 134 1.99 -12.39 -14.88
C SER A 134 2.40 -13.20 -16.10
N TYR A 135 3.07 -14.31 -15.85
CA TYR A 135 3.36 -15.35 -16.82
C TYR A 135 2.41 -16.51 -16.63
N THR A 136 1.83 -17.00 -17.73
CA THR A 136 1.10 -18.28 -17.74
C THR A 136 2.12 -19.41 -17.67
N VAL A 137 1.98 -20.27 -16.68
CA VAL A 137 2.86 -21.42 -16.47
C VAL A 137 2.24 -22.64 -17.15
N GLN A 138 3.00 -23.29 -18.02
CA GLN A 138 2.55 -24.47 -18.75
C GLN A 138 3.46 -25.67 -18.51
N TYR A 139 2.86 -26.80 -18.25
CA TYR A 139 3.49 -28.11 -18.21
C TYR A 139 2.82 -29.05 -19.21
N ASN A 140 3.60 -29.61 -20.14
CA ASN A 140 3.07 -30.42 -21.25
C ASN A 140 1.94 -29.72 -22.03
N ASN A 141 2.08 -28.41 -22.31
CA ASN A 141 1.09 -27.53 -22.95
C ASN A 141 -0.23 -27.37 -22.20
N ILE A 142 -0.30 -27.78 -20.95
CA ILE A 142 -1.46 -27.57 -20.08
C ILE A 142 -1.12 -26.44 -19.12
N GLU A 143 -2.03 -25.47 -18.95
CA GLU A 143 -1.90 -24.39 -17.99
C GLU A 143 -1.95 -24.95 -16.57
N VAL A 144 -0.92 -24.64 -15.77
CA VAL A 144 -0.82 -24.98 -14.35
C VAL A 144 -1.32 -23.84 -13.47
N GLY A 145 -1.23 -22.60 -13.98
CA GLY A 145 -1.63 -21.39 -13.31
C GLY A 145 -0.78 -20.18 -13.74
N GLN A 146 -0.85 -19.11 -12.99
CA GLN A 146 -0.12 -17.88 -13.28
C GLN A 146 0.85 -17.52 -12.16
N ILE A 147 1.98 -16.91 -12.53
CA ILE A 147 3.01 -16.46 -11.59
C ILE A 147 3.44 -15.05 -11.93
N HIS A 148 3.59 -14.20 -10.92
CA HIS A 148 4.07 -12.84 -11.12
C HIS A 148 5.54 -12.84 -11.54
N TYR A 149 5.91 -11.95 -12.47
CA TYR A 149 7.26 -11.89 -13.03
C TYR A 149 8.35 -11.69 -11.98
N ALA A 150 8.08 -10.94 -10.91
CA ALA A 150 9.05 -10.70 -9.85
C ALA A 150 9.43 -11.96 -9.07
N THR A 151 8.59 -13.00 -9.08
CA THR A 151 8.96 -14.32 -8.54
C THR A 151 10.11 -14.93 -9.36
N LEU A 152 10.24 -14.54 -10.63
CA LEU A 152 11.29 -15.01 -11.54
C LEU A 152 12.59 -14.22 -11.38
N SER A 153 12.53 -12.97 -10.90
CA SER A 153 13.70 -12.11 -10.69
C SER A 153 14.51 -12.48 -9.45
N SER A 154 13.92 -13.21 -8.51
CA SER A 154 14.62 -13.77 -7.34
C SER A 154 15.37 -15.05 -7.73
N GLN A 155 16.49 -14.89 -8.40
CA GLN A 155 17.35 -16.03 -8.77
C GLN A 155 18.00 -16.61 -7.51
N GLN A 156 17.67 -17.83 -7.15
CA GLN A 156 18.45 -18.60 -6.18
C GLN A 156 19.67 -19.21 -6.86
N LYS A 157 20.85 -18.83 -6.35
CA LYS A 157 22.11 -19.48 -6.69
C LYS A 157 22.08 -20.90 -6.10
N LEU A 158 22.05 -21.92 -6.97
CA LEU A 158 22.10 -23.31 -6.53
C LEU A 158 23.54 -23.71 -6.23
N GLU A 159 23.72 -24.63 -5.28
CA GLU A 159 24.99 -25.35 -5.10
C GLU A 159 25.39 -26.00 -6.42
N GLY A 160 26.49 -25.53 -7.05
CA GLY A 160 26.94 -25.99 -8.35
C GLY A 160 26.96 -24.94 -9.46
N GLY A 161 26.55 -23.69 -9.22
CA GLY A 161 26.74 -22.57 -10.15
C GLY A 161 25.71 -22.45 -11.28
N GLU A 162 24.74 -23.32 -11.40
CA GLU A 162 23.63 -23.19 -12.37
C GLU A 162 22.52 -22.29 -11.82
N PHE A 163 22.15 -21.26 -12.59
CA PHE A 163 20.99 -20.43 -12.32
C PHE A 163 19.72 -21.12 -12.87
N ALA A 164 19.00 -21.84 -12.04
CA ALA A 164 17.72 -22.37 -12.42
C ALA A 164 16.61 -21.65 -11.65
N GLN A 165 15.69 -21.06 -12.39
CA GLN A 165 14.48 -20.48 -11.79
C GLN A 165 13.55 -21.63 -11.36
N ARG A 166 13.33 -21.74 -10.05
CA ARG A 166 12.43 -22.73 -9.46
C ARG A 166 11.44 -22.03 -8.55
N PHE A 167 10.19 -22.47 -8.61
CA PHE A 167 9.13 -21.91 -7.77
C PHE A 167 8.10 -22.99 -7.41
N ILE A 168 7.24 -22.68 -6.44
CA ILE A 168 6.11 -23.53 -6.05
C ILE A 168 4.83 -22.90 -6.62
N LEU A 169 4.05 -23.66 -7.37
CA LEU A 169 2.74 -23.25 -7.88
C LEU A 169 1.79 -24.43 -7.85
N ALA A 170 0.54 -24.20 -7.49
CA ALA A 170 -0.47 -25.26 -7.32
C ALA A 170 0.01 -26.43 -6.44
N GLY A 171 0.71 -26.11 -5.34
CA GLY A 171 1.21 -27.10 -4.38
C GLY A 171 2.39 -27.94 -4.86
N ARG A 172 2.99 -27.66 -6.03
CA ARG A 172 4.13 -28.41 -6.59
C ARG A 172 5.30 -27.49 -6.90
N ALA A 173 6.51 -28.02 -6.79
CA ALA A 173 7.72 -27.32 -7.20
C ALA A 173 7.95 -27.51 -8.71
N TRP A 174 8.30 -26.41 -9.38
CA TRP A 174 8.52 -26.33 -10.82
C TRP A 174 9.88 -25.71 -11.12
N LYS A 175 10.54 -26.17 -12.19
CA LYS A 175 11.75 -25.60 -12.78
C LYS A 175 11.39 -25.03 -14.15
N VAL A 176 11.74 -23.77 -14.42
CA VAL A 176 11.58 -23.15 -15.74
C VAL A 176 12.57 -23.76 -16.71
N VAL A 177 12.10 -24.23 -17.86
CA VAL A 177 12.90 -24.77 -18.95
C VAL A 177 12.89 -23.87 -20.18
N GLU A 178 11.81 -23.12 -20.38
CA GLU A 178 11.66 -22.18 -21.48
C GLU A 178 10.83 -20.97 -21.04
N SER A 179 11.20 -19.77 -21.47
CA SER A 179 10.47 -18.53 -21.21
C SER A 179 10.23 -17.80 -22.54
N ASP A 180 8.97 -17.50 -22.84
CA ASP A 180 8.59 -16.60 -23.92
C ASP A 180 8.07 -15.28 -23.30
N PRO A 181 8.94 -14.23 -23.24
CA PRO A 181 8.55 -12.94 -22.64
C PRO A 181 7.47 -12.20 -23.43
N PHE A 182 7.37 -12.43 -24.75
CA PHE A 182 6.40 -11.76 -25.61
C PHE A 182 5.00 -12.33 -25.41
N LYS A 183 4.88 -13.67 -25.37
CA LYS A 183 3.62 -14.36 -25.10
C LYS A 183 3.32 -14.47 -23.61
N ARG A 184 4.29 -14.12 -22.74
CA ARG A 184 4.22 -14.28 -21.29
C ARG A 184 3.91 -15.73 -20.89
N ILE A 185 4.61 -16.68 -21.49
CA ILE A 185 4.47 -18.11 -21.22
C ILE A 185 5.77 -18.65 -20.63
N LEU A 186 5.65 -19.42 -19.56
CA LEU A 186 6.73 -20.22 -18.98
C LEU A 186 6.42 -21.70 -19.17
N LYS A 187 7.31 -22.41 -19.83
CA LYS A 187 7.26 -23.87 -19.85
C LYS A 187 8.10 -24.42 -18.71
N VAL A 188 7.52 -25.32 -17.95
CA VAL A 188 8.12 -25.85 -16.73
C VAL A 188 8.14 -27.37 -16.70
N VAL A 189 9.04 -27.90 -15.86
CA VAL A 189 9.09 -29.33 -15.49
C VAL A 189 9.02 -29.47 -13.98
N PRO A 190 8.54 -30.62 -13.45
CA PRO A 190 8.54 -30.87 -12.01
C PRO A 190 9.96 -30.75 -11.41
N ALA A 191 10.04 -30.20 -10.19
CA ALA A 191 11.27 -30.06 -9.44
C ALA A 191 11.10 -30.56 -8.01
N GLN A 192 12.19 -30.95 -7.34
CA GLN A 192 12.14 -31.45 -5.96
C GLN A 192 11.97 -30.34 -4.94
N LYS A 193 12.52 -29.13 -5.21
CA LYS A 193 12.44 -27.94 -4.35
C LYS A 193 12.23 -26.71 -5.20
N GLY A 194 11.44 -25.74 -4.71
CA GLY A 194 11.21 -24.44 -5.33
C GLY A 194 11.05 -23.36 -4.28
N ALA A 195 11.34 -22.11 -4.65
CA ALA A 195 11.01 -20.96 -3.82
C ALA A 195 9.48 -20.79 -3.75
N LYS A 196 8.97 -20.38 -2.58
CA LYS A 196 7.56 -19.99 -2.47
C LYS A 196 7.31 -18.81 -3.41
N PRO A 197 6.17 -18.76 -4.13
CA PRO A 197 5.84 -17.62 -4.96
C PRO A 197 5.82 -16.36 -4.10
N MET A 198 6.48 -15.30 -4.57
CA MET A 198 6.22 -13.99 -4.00
C MET A 198 4.94 -13.46 -4.65
N TRP A 199 3.92 -13.33 -3.86
CA TRP A 199 2.74 -12.56 -4.23
C TRP A 199 3.12 -11.09 -4.03
N LEU A 200 3.39 -10.38 -5.11
CA LEU A 200 3.62 -8.94 -5.10
C LEU A 200 2.30 -8.15 -5.23
N GLY A 201 1.20 -8.69 -4.74
CA GLY A 201 0.12 -7.84 -4.32
C GLY A 201 0.49 -7.38 -2.91
N LYS A 202 0.71 -6.10 -2.66
CA LYS A 202 0.44 -5.61 -1.33
C LYS A 202 -1.00 -6.04 -1.05
N GLY A 203 -1.23 -6.87 -0.03
CA GLY A 203 -2.53 -6.91 0.60
C GLY A 203 -2.90 -5.46 0.87
N GLY A 204 -4.16 -5.08 0.76
CA GLY A 204 -4.56 -3.70 1.03
C GLY A 204 -3.92 -3.23 2.32
N ASP A 205 -3.54 -1.95 2.40
CA ASP A 205 -2.96 -1.37 3.59
C ASP A 205 -3.90 -1.62 4.77
N ILE A 206 -3.36 -2.02 5.91
CA ILE A 206 -4.18 -2.27 7.11
C ILE A 206 -4.73 -0.94 7.60
N ALA A 207 -6.04 -0.80 7.53
CA ALA A 207 -6.76 0.42 7.90
C ALA A 207 -6.70 0.68 9.41
N GLU A 208 -6.84 1.96 9.79
CA GLU A 208 -6.92 2.38 11.20
C GLU A 208 -8.03 1.63 11.96
N ARG A 209 -9.20 1.46 11.34
CA ARG A 209 -10.34 0.74 11.93
C ARG A 209 -9.99 -0.69 12.31
N PHE A 210 -9.28 -1.39 11.45
CA PHE A 210 -8.80 -2.75 11.73
C PHE A 210 -7.76 -2.76 12.85
N ALA A 211 -6.78 -1.87 12.78
CA ALA A 211 -5.73 -1.77 13.78
C ALA A 211 -6.29 -1.43 15.17
N SER A 212 -7.18 -0.44 15.25
CA SER A 212 -7.82 -0.06 16.50
C SER A 212 -8.77 -1.15 17.05
N ALA A 213 -9.40 -1.95 16.18
CA ALA A 213 -10.19 -3.10 16.62
C ALA A 213 -9.34 -4.16 17.32
N ALA A 214 -8.11 -4.41 16.83
CA ALA A 214 -7.17 -5.30 17.51
C ALA A 214 -6.84 -4.78 18.92
N ALA A 215 -6.55 -3.47 19.05
CA ALA A 215 -6.28 -2.84 20.35
C ALA A 215 -7.47 -2.95 21.31
N ARG A 216 -8.69 -2.65 20.85
CA ARG A 216 -9.92 -2.77 21.67
C ARG A 216 -10.15 -4.20 22.15
N PHE A 217 -9.91 -5.20 21.29
CA PHE A 217 -10.02 -6.59 21.72
C PHE A 217 -8.97 -6.95 22.79
N VAL A 218 -7.74 -6.48 22.67
CA VAL A 218 -6.70 -6.72 23.68
C VAL A 218 -7.09 -6.13 25.04
N LEU A 219 -7.73 -4.96 25.05
CA LEU A 219 -8.22 -4.33 26.29
C LEU A 219 -9.39 -5.07 26.93
N ASN A 220 -10.32 -5.53 26.10
CA ASN A 220 -11.51 -6.27 26.55
C ASN A 220 -11.71 -7.57 25.74
N PRO A 221 -10.95 -8.64 26.06
CA PRO A 221 -10.90 -9.87 25.27
C PRO A 221 -12.11 -10.75 25.50
N GLU A 222 -13.18 -10.50 24.77
CA GLU A 222 -14.41 -11.28 24.81
C GLU A 222 -14.73 -11.90 23.44
N PHE A 223 -14.87 -13.21 23.41
CA PHE A 223 -15.38 -13.90 22.22
C PHE A 223 -16.91 -13.92 22.23
N PRO A 224 -17.58 -13.68 21.08
CA PRO A 224 -19.02 -13.84 20.96
C PRO A 224 -19.48 -15.25 21.34
N GLU A 225 -20.65 -15.39 21.95
CA GLU A 225 -21.19 -16.68 22.40
C GLU A 225 -21.34 -17.73 21.28
N ASN A 226 -21.50 -17.28 20.05
CA ASN A 226 -21.61 -18.14 18.88
C ASN A 226 -20.25 -18.61 18.33
N ILE A 227 -19.12 -18.11 18.87
CA ILE A 227 -17.77 -18.56 18.57
C ILE A 227 -17.30 -19.54 19.67
N LYS A 228 -17.10 -20.80 19.27
CA LYS A 228 -16.52 -21.81 20.17
C LYS A 228 -15.03 -21.86 19.95
N VAL A 229 -14.25 -21.62 20.99
CA VAL A 229 -12.78 -21.66 20.98
C VAL A 229 -12.32 -22.91 21.73
N ASP A 230 -11.40 -23.67 21.14
CA ASP A 230 -10.74 -24.77 21.86
C ASP A 230 -9.90 -24.24 23.01
N GLN A 231 -9.80 -24.99 24.13
CA GLN A 231 -9.12 -24.51 25.34
C GLN A 231 -7.62 -24.23 25.09
N GLY A 232 -6.95 -25.09 24.34
CA GLY A 232 -5.52 -24.89 24.04
C GLY A 232 -5.28 -23.65 23.15
N VAL A 233 -6.20 -23.39 22.21
CA VAL A 233 -6.19 -22.17 21.40
C VAL A 233 -6.46 -20.95 22.28
N TYR A 234 -7.45 -21.02 23.17
CA TYR A 234 -7.79 -19.94 24.08
C TYR A 234 -6.62 -19.54 24.96
N ASP A 235 -5.91 -20.52 25.55
CA ASP A 235 -4.73 -20.28 26.40
C ASP A 235 -3.60 -19.61 25.62
N ALA A 236 -3.35 -20.04 24.37
CA ALA A 236 -2.35 -19.41 23.50
C ALA A 236 -2.72 -17.95 23.14
N LEU A 237 -4.00 -17.68 22.91
CA LEU A 237 -4.51 -16.34 22.65
C LEU A 237 -4.41 -15.42 23.87
N LEU A 238 -4.71 -15.92 25.07
CA LEU A 238 -4.53 -15.19 26.33
C LEU A 238 -3.07 -14.83 26.57
N ASN A 239 -2.13 -15.75 26.32
CA ASN A 239 -0.70 -15.44 26.42
C ASN A 239 -0.28 -14.29 25.48
N THR A 240 -0.83 -14.25 24.27
CA THR A 240 -0.59 -13.12 23.36
C THR A 240 -1.17 -11.83 23.91
N ILE A 241 -2.39 -11.85 24.45
CA ILE A 241 -3.04 -10.68 25.03
C ILE A 241 -2.20 -10.12 26.18
N ASP A 242 -1.76 -10.95 27.09
CA ASP A 242 -0.92 -10.54 28.23
C ASP A 242 0.40 -9.88 27.76
N HIS A 243 1.00 -10.44 26.70
CA HIS A 243 2.24 -9.93 26.14
C HIS A 243 2.08 -8.56 25.46
N VAL A 244 1.00 -8.36 24.71
CA VAL A 244 0.78 -7.13 23.94
C VAL A 244 0.00 -6.05 24.69
N ARG A 245 -0.64 -6.37 25.82
CA ARG A 245 -1.47 -5.43 26.59
C ARG A 245 -0.72 -4.17 27.00
N THR A 246 0.57 -4.29 27.33
CA THR A 246 1.43 -3.15 27.67
C THR A 246 1.72 -2.20 26.51
N THR A 247 1.37 -2.61 25.30
CA THR A 247 1.51 -1.80 24.07
C THR A 247 0.23 -1.07 23.69
N VAL A 248 -0.82 -1.17 24.49
CA VAL A 248 -2.10 -0.49 24.28
C VAL A 248 -2.40 0.42 25.45
N ASP A 249 -2.63 1.70 25.16
CA ASP A 249 -3.02 2.71 26.14
C ASP A 249 -4.28 3.42 25.61
N GLU A 250 -5.43 3.17 26.27
CA GLU A 250 -6.71 3.70 25.86
C GLU A 250 -6.85 5.20 26.15
N GLU A 251 -6.29 5.65 27.28
CA GLU A 251 -6.42 7.05 27.71
C GLU A 251 -5.56 7.99 26.86
N ARG A 252 -4.34 7.56 26.57
CA ARG A 252 -3.36 8.34 25.80
C ARG A 252 -3.51 8.15 24.28
N GLY A 253 -4.12 7.04 23.86
CA GLY A 253 -4.25 6.66 22.46
C GLY A 253 -2.98 6.09 21.81
N TYR A 254 -1.87 6.02 22.54
CA TYR A 254 -0.63 5.39 22.12
C TYR A 254 0.23 5.01 23.33
N ALA A 255 1.04 3.98 23.19
CA ALA A 255 2.02 3.57 24.20
C ALA A 255 3.45 3.73 23.66
N VAL A 256 4.37 4.13 24.52
CA VAL A 256 5.78 4.36 24.17
C VAL A 256 6.67 3.37 24.91
N VAL A 257 7.50 2.66 24.15
CA VAL A 257 8.54 1.79 24.68
C VAL A 257 9.91 2.36 24.34
N GLU A 258 10.72 2.65 25.36
CA GLU A 258 12.08 3.13 25.22
C GLU A 258 13.09 2.03 25.52
N ILE A 259 14.06 1.87 24.63
CA ILE A 259 15.18 0.96 24.83
C ILE A 259 16.48 1.75 24.78
N ARG A 260 17.06 2.03 25.95
CA ARG A 260 18.29 2.81 26.06
C ARG A 260 19.51 2.00 25.64
N ARG A 261 20.29 2.54 24.72
CA ARG A 261 21.56 2.01 24.22
C ARG A 261 22.70 2.93 24.66
N LYS A 262 23.96 2.50 24.48
CA LYS A 262 25.15 3.30 24.88
C LYS A 262 25.21 4.69 24.20
N ARG A 263 24.70 4.86 22.99
CA ARG A 263 24.82 6.10 22.19
C ARG A 263 23.51 6.54 21.55
N SER A 264 22.41 5.90 21.85
CA SER A 264 21.10 6.20 21.30
C SER A 264 20.00 5.62 22.16
N ILE A 265 18.80 6.10 21.93
CA ILE A 265 17.58 5.55 22.51
C ILE A 265 16.74 5.05 21.31
N ASP A 266 16.34 3.79 21.36
CA ASP A 266 15.41 3.21 20.39
C ASP A 266 14.00 3.44 20.95
N TYR A 267 13.11 4.05 20.14
CA TYR A 267 11.72 4.31 20.47
C TYR A 267 10.80 3.40 19.64
N GLU A 268 9.82 2.81 20.27
CA GLU A 268 8.69 2.16 19.64
C GLU A 268 7.41 2.83 20.15
N ILE A 269 6.66 3.49 19.26
CA ILE A 269 5.39 4.13 19.59
C ILE A 269 4.27 3.27 19.00
N TYR A 270 3.50 2.63 19.86
CA TYR A 270 2.36 1.79 19.48
C TYR A 270 1.10 2.64 19.42
N THR A 271 0.61 2.90 18.24
CA THR A 271 -0.55 3.76 17.99
C THR A 271 -1.80 2.98 17.59
N TYR A 272 -1.62 1.78 17.02
CA TYR A 272 -2.68 1.01 16.36
C TYR A 272 -3.54 1.86 15.39
N SER A 273 -2.89 2.78 14.69
CA SER A 273 -3.55 3.74 13.77
C SER A 273 -3.57 3.28 12.31
N GLY A 274 -3.18 2.04 12.05
CA GLY A 274 -3.12 1.53 10.68
C GLY A 274 -1.87 1.97 9.91
N GLU A 275 -1.73 1.43 8.70
CA GLU A 275 -0.47 1.56 7.95
C GLU A 275 -0.25 2.97 7.41
N ILE A 276 -1.29 3.59 6.83
CA ILE A 276 -1.17 4.91 6.19
C ILE A 276 -0.95 6.01 7.24
N LYS A 277 -1.66 5.97 8.36
CA LYS A 277 -1.51 6.97 9.42
C LYS A 277 -0.14 6.85 10.10
N ASN A 278 0.33 5.63 10.34
CA ASN A 278 1.68 5.38 10.86
C ASN A 278 2.78 5.75 9.85
N MET A 279 2.55 5.58 8.55
CA MET A 279 3.43 6.12 7.51
C MET A 279 3.54 7.63 7.64
N LEU A 280 2.42 8.34 7.73
CA LEU A 280 2.42 9.80 7.92
C LEU A 280 3.22 10.22 9.14
N TYR A 281 3.01 9.59 10.28
CA TYR A 281 3.77 9.88 11.50
C TYR A 281 5.27 9.61 11.30
N SER A 282 5.62 8.55 10.58
CA SER A 282 7.03 8.24 10.31
C SER A 282 7.72 9.27 9.41
N LEU A 283 6.98 9.99 8.58
CA LEU A 283 7.48 11.10 7.77
C LEU A 283 7.65 12.38 8.60
N LEU A 284 6.73 12.64 9.54
CA LEU A 284 6.72 13.86 10.36
C LEU A 284 7.68 13.81 11.54
N ILE A 285 7.91 12.67 12.17
CA ILE A 285 8.78 12.52 13.34
C ILE A 285 10.20 13.07 13.11
N PRO A 286 10.89 12.77 11.99
CA PRO A 286 12.20 13.36 11.72
C PRO A 286 12.18 14.87 11.47
N GLU A 287 11.07 15.41 10.99
CA GLU A 287 10.86 16.85 10.76
C GLU A 287 10.52 17.59 12.05
N PHE A 288 10.06 16.88 13.07
CA PHE A 288 9.75 17.44 14.39
C PHE A 288 10.94 17.32 15.36
N PHE A 289 11.63 16.17 15.37
CA PHE A 289 12.79 15.94 16.26
C PHE A 289 14.10 15.96 15.48
N GLU A 290 14.88 17.00 15.59
CA GLU A 290 16.20 17.15 14.93
C GLU A 290 17.18 15.99 15.23
N SER A 291 17.04 15.33 16.38
CA SER A 291 17.86 14.19 16.78
C SER A 291 17.50 12.87 16.10
N VAL A 292 16.42 12.84 15.29
CA VAL A 292 15.90 11.67 14.58
C VAL A 292 16.15 11.82 13.08
N LYS A 293 16.89 10.89 12.48
CA LYS A 293 17.22 10.93 11.05
C LYS A 293 16.20 10.21 10.14
N GLY A 294 15.31 9.42 10.73
CA GLY A 294 14.29 8.68 10.00
C GLY A 294 13.56 7.71 10.90
N ALA A 295 12.37 7.33 10.48
CA ALA A 295 11.51 6.40 11.20
C ALA A 295 11.04 5.27 10.29
N LYS A 296 10.68 4.13 10.89
CA LYS A 296 10.07 2.96 10.25
C LYS A 296 8.71 2.74 10.88
N TYR A 297 7.78 2.19 10.12
CA TYR A 297 6.44 1.93 10.61
C TYR A 297 5.96 0.53 10.23
N ASP A 298 4.94 0.08 10.91
CA ASP A 298 4.01 -0.97 10.54
C ASP A 298 2.60 -0.53 11.00
N TRP A 299 1.56 -1.32 10.75
CA TRP A 299 0.17 -0.93 11.02
C TRP A 299 -0.16 -0.66 12.50
N LYS A 300 0.66 -1.15 13.43
CA LYS A 300 0.47 -1.00 14.88
C LYS A 300 1.40 0.01 15.53
N ARG A 301 2.56 0.34 14.91
CA ARG A 301 3.57 1.18 15.55
C ARG A 301 4.51 1.90 14.59
N ILE A 302 5.23 2.88 15.16
CA ILE A 302 6.35 3.58 14.55
C ILE A 302 7.62 3.26 15.38
N ARG A 303 8.76 3.16 14.71
CA ARG A 303 10.06 2.89 15.33
C ARG A 303 11.11 3.84 14.82
N PHE A 304 11.84 4.46 15.71
CA PHE A 304 12.96 5.33 15.35
C PHE A 304 14.07 5.28 16.39
N LYS A 305 15.20 5.87 16.04
CA LYS A 305 16.35 6.05 16.93
C LYS A 305 16.62 7.54 17.09
N SER A 306 16.85 7.95 18.32
CA SER A 306 17.29 9.30 18.65
C SER A 306 18.64 9.28 19.36
N SER A 307 19.47 10.25 19.07
CA SER A 307 20.73 10.48 19.80
C SER A 307 20.52 11.17 21.13
N LEU A 308 19.38 11.80 21.32
CA LEU A 308 18.94 12.50 22.53
C LEU A 308 17.63 11.91 23.04
N ALA A 309 17.31 12.13 24.30
CA ALA A 309 15.97 11.86 24.81
C ALA A 309 14.97 12.82 24.15
N VAL A 310 13.84 12.27 23.68
CA VAL A 310 12.73 13.04 23.09
C VAL A 310 11.46 12.73 23.87
N ASP A 311 10.61 13.72 24.03
CA ASP A 311 9.27 13.55 24.58
C ASP A 311 8.30 13.29 23.42
N CYS A 312 7.78 12.07 23.36
CA CYS A 312 6.83 11.71 22.30
C CYS A 312 5.48 12.44 22.45
N ASP A 313 5.12 12.91 23.65
CA ASP A 313 3.90 13.66 23.88
C ASP A 313 3.93 15.01 23.17
N ASP A 314 5.07 15.69 23.15
CA ASP A 314 5.23 16.95 22.44
C ASP A 314 4.89 16.80 20.95
N PHE A 315 5.26 15.68 20.35
CA PHE A 315 4.92 15.40 18.94
C PHE A 315 3.41 15.24 18.74
N PHE A 316 2.72 14.49 19.59
CA PHE A 316 1.28 14.28 19.45
C PHE A 316 0.47 15.51 19.84
N ILE A 317 0.92 16.32 20.80
CA ILE A 317 0.32 17.62 21.12
C ILE A 317 0.44 18.56 19.92
N TRP A 318 1.64 18.70 19.36
CA TRP A 318 1.83 19.49 18.13
C TRP A 318 0.94 18.98 16.98
N LEU A 319 0.88 17.67 16.79
CA LEU A 319 0.10 17.06 15.71
C LEU A 319 -1.41 17.33 15.84
N ALA A 320 -1.91 17.42 17.07
CA ALA A 320 -3.31 17.76 17.34
C ALA A 320 -3.64 19.22 16.97
N ASP A 321 -2.69 20.14 17.18
CA ASP A 321 -2.89 21.57 17.04
C ASP A 321 -2.34 22.15 15.72
N VAL A 322 -1.51 21.39 14.98
CA VAL A 322 -0.86 21.87 13.76
C VAL A 322 -1.86 22.40 12.74
N GLU A 323 -1.59 23.57 12.18
CA GLU A 323 -2.37 24.14 11.09
C GLU A 323 -2.01 23.50 9.74
N LYS A 324 -2.99 23.49 8.81
CA LYS A 324 -2.79 22.89 7.49
C LYS A 324 -1.57 23.45 6.75
N LYS A 325 -1.33 24.74 6.85
CA LYS A 325 -0.20 25.40 6.18
C LYS A 325 1.16 24.90 6.70
N GLU A 326 1.33 24.83 8.01
CA GLU A 326 2.57 24.30 8.65
C GLU A 326 2.77 22.82 8.30
N PHE A 327 1.68 22.04 8.33
CA PHE A 327 1.70 20.64 7.92
C PHE A 327 2.17 20.48 6.47
N GLU A 328 1.64 21.31 5.54
CA GLU A 328 2.06 21.33 4.15
C GLU A 328 3.53 21.68 4.00
N GLU A 329 4.00 22.74 4.65
CA GLU A 329 5.39 23.19 4.60
C GLU A 329 6.38 22.09 5.05
N LYS A 330 6.03 21.33 6.10
CA LYS A 330 6.88 20.24 6.59
C LYS A 330 6.90 18.99 5.70
N LEU A 331 5.83 18.75 4.97
CA LEU A 331 5.69 17.50 4.20
C LEU A 331 5.99 17.65 2.72
N ILE A 332 5.75 18.84 2.11
CA ILE A 332 5.73 18.97 0.65
C ILE A 332 7.05 18.54 -0.01
N GLU A 333 8.18 18.93 0.55
CA GLU A 333 9.49 18.56 0.01
C GLU A 333 9.76 17.06 0.16
N LYS A 334 9.39 16.49 1.30
CA LYS A 334 9.51 15.07 1.56
C LYS A 334 8.66 14.22 0.61
N LEU A 335 7.44 14.70 0.36
CA LEU A 335 6.52 14.04 -0.57
C LEU A 335 7.00 14.14 -2.02
N LYS A 336 7.71 15.21 -2.41
CA LYS A 336 8.36 15.32 -3.72
C LYS A 336 9.50 14.30 -3.88
N GLU A 337 10.36 14.18 -2.87
CA GLU A 337 11.47 13.21 -2.87
C GLU A 337 10.98 11.76 -2.98
N ASP A 338 9.89 11.43 -2.28
CA ASP A 338 9.34 10.08 -2.17
C ASP A 338 8.04 9.88 -2.98
N SER A 339 7.66 10.81 -3.87
CA SER A 339 6.35 10.88 -4.54
C SER A 339 5.94 9.57 -5.22
N LYS A 340 6.88 8.91 -5.91
CA LYS A 340 6.63 7.64 -6.59
C LYS A 340 6.29 6.52 -5.60
N LYS A 341 7.07 6.40 -4.53
CA LYS A 341 6.87 5.38 -3.48
C LYS A 341 5.56 5.61 -2.72
N ILE A 342 5.23 6.86 -2.43
CA ILE A 342 3.99 7.24 -1.75
C ILE A 342 2.79 7.01 -2.67
N GLY A 343 2.93 7.30 -3.97
CA GLY A 343 1.91 7.00 -4.97
C GLY A 343 1.62 5.51 -5.10
N GLU A 344 2.65 4.67 -5.08
CA GLU A 344 2.49 3.21 -5.04
C GLU A 344 1.76 2.73 -3.77
N ILE A 345 1.93 3.42 -2.65
CA ILE A 345 1.23 3.11 -1.39
C ILE A 345 -0.22 3.57 -1.43
N LEU A 346 -0.48 4.81 -1.84
CA LEU A 346 -1.82 5.40 -1.77
C LEU A 346 -2.75 4.98 -2.91
N PHE A 347 -2.21 4.73 -4.11
CA PHE A 347 -3.02 4.52 -5.32
C PHE A 347 -2.77 3.20 -6.05
N GLN A 348 -1.67 2.51 -5.75
CA GLN A 348 -1.28 1.24 -6.39
C GLN A 348 -1.34 1.30 -7.93
N ASP A 349 -1.02 2.45 -8.54
CA ASP A 349 -1.09 2.63 -9.97
C ASP A 349 0.27 2.93 -10.63
N ARG A 350 0.35 2.63 -11.93
CA ARG A 350 1.57 2.77 -12.73
C ARG A 350 1.70 4.11 -13.46
N PHE A 351 0.71 4.97 -13.37
CA PHE A 351 0.66 6.23 -14.12
C PHE A 351 0.97 7.46 -13.28
N ALA A 352 1.58 7.29 -12.11
CA ALA A 352 2.06 8.41 -11.30
C ALA A 352 2.99 9.34 -12.10
N ASP A 353 3.82 8.76 -12.97
CA ASP A 353 4.75 9.51 -13.83
C ASP A 353 4.04 10.45 -14.85
N LEU A 354 2.72 10.28 -15.10
CA LEU A 354 1.93 11.17 -15.96
C LEU A 354 1.47 12.44 -15.25
N VAL A 355 1.67 12.52 -13.94
CA VAL A 355 1.10 13.62 -13.13
C VAL A 355 2.22 14.46 -12.61
N GLY A 356 3.00 15.11 -12.85
CA GLY A 356 4.13 15.86 -12.29
C GLY A 356 4.20 15.87 -10.75
N GLU A 357 5.40 15.91 -10.23
CA GLU A 357 5.69 15.81 -8.80
C GLU A 357 4.96 16.87 -7.95
N ASP A 358 4.78 18.07 -8.48
CA ASP A 358 4.11 19.17 -7.78
C ASP A 358 2.61 18.86 -7.54
N LEU A 359 1.89 18.39 -8.57
CA LEU A 359 0.48 18.04 -8.41
C LEU A 359 0.29 16.77 -7.58
N LEU A 360 1.19 15.79 -7.72
CA LEU A 360 1.17 14.58 -6.88
C LEU A 360 1.40 14.91 -5.41
N SER A 361 2.45 15.67 -5.09
CA SER A 361 2.76 16.01 -3.71
C SER A 361 1.64 16.82 -3.06
N GLN A 362 1.04 17.76 -3.79
CA GLN A 362 -0.13 18.50 -3.31
C GLN A 362 -1.36 17.58 -3.07
N THR A 363 -1.55 16.61 -3.96
CA THR A 363 -2.59 15.58 -3.79
C THR A 363 -2.38 14.78 -2.51
N TYR A 364 -1.16 14.31 -2.29
CA TYR A 364 -0.82 13.51 -1.11
C TYR A 364 -0.96 14.31 0.18
N VAL A 365 -0.49 15.56 0.21
CA VAL A 365 -0.72 16.47 1.35
C VAL A 365 -2.19 16.55 1.70
N ASN A 366 -3.06 16.79 0.71
CA ASN A 366 -4.50 16.91 0.92
C ASN A 366 -5.13 15.61 1.45
N ILE A 367 -4.71 14.45 0.94
CA ILE A 367 -5.19 13.14 1.41
C ILE A 367 -4.72 12.90 2.85
N LEU A 368 -3.44 13.09 3.14
CA LEU A 368 -2.86 12.86 4.45
C LEU A 368 -3.41 13.84 5.50
N TRP A 369 -3.65 15.09 5.11
CA TRP A 369 -4.34 16.06 5.97
C TRP A 369 -5.75 15.61 6.36
N LYS A 370 -6.54 15.15 5.39
CA LYS A 370 -7.88 14.62 5.66
C LYS A 370 -7.85 13.39 6.57
N LEU A 371 -6.84 12.54 6.43
CA LEU A 371 -6.65 11.36 7.30
C LEU A 371 -6.26 11.75 8.73
N LEU A 372 -5.44 12.79 8.88
CA LEU A 372 -5.03 13.28 10.19
C LEU A 372 -6.21 13.84 11.01
N ARG A 373 -7.20 14.42 10.34
CA ARG A 373 -8.36 15.09 10.96
C ARG A 373 -9.62 14.21 11.05
N LYS A 374 -9.57 12.96 10.64
CA LYS A 374 -10.59 11.94 10.89
C LYS A 374 -10.39 11.31 12.26
#